data_fa704c9cb3325f502e39973e53b36522
#
_entry.id   fa704c9cb3325f502e39973e53b36522
#
_cell.length_a   1.000
_cell.length_b   1.000
_cell.length_c   1.000
_cell.angle_alpha   90.00
_cell.angle_beta   90.00
_cell.angle_gamma   90.00
#
_symmetry.space_group_name_H-M   'P 1'
#
loop_
_entity.id
_entity.type
_entity.pdbx_description
1 polymer ?
#
loop_
_entity_poly.entity_id
_entity_poly.type
_entity_poly.pdbx_seq_one_letter_code
_entity_poly.pdbx_strand_id
1 'polypeptide(L)'
;MWEKGCYNRNRMQCKSSRFAYFLRRNCVNSFQELVQSIDWGSLTDALLRVLGVFLCLTVHETCHGLAAYALGDPTAKREHRLSLNPLHHIDWFGLAAMLLVGFGWAKPVPVDMRYFKKPKQGMAITALAGPVSNLLLAMLLLLGARITIAHYVDTAFCSGLLNFLAMTAYMSVGLGLFNLIPISPLDGSKVLFAFLPDHAYMTLMRYEKYGMLVLFVLVWLGVGNNILSEGIYRVYELLVNWIVY
;
A
#
# COMPACT_ATOMS: atom_id res chain seq x y z
N MET A 1 -34.84 -19.43 1.45
CA MET A 1 -35.03 -20.41 2.52
C MET A 1 -33.82 -20.46 3.46
N TRP A 2 -33.27 -19.29 3.86
CA TRP A 2 -32.05 -19.17 4.70
C TRP A 2 -32.18 -18.13 5.83
N GLU A 3 -33.39 -17.68 6.18
CA GLU A 3 -33.65 -16.61 7.17
C GLU A 3 -33.95 -17.07 8.60
N LYS A 4 -33.99 -18.37 8.90
CA LYS A 4 -34.39 -18.84 10.23
C LYS A 4 -33.29 -19.37 11.16
N GLY A 5 -32.00 -19.25 10.79
CA GLY A 5 -30.87 -19.81 11.55
C GLY A 5 -30.12 -18.87 12.52
N CYS A 6 -30.34 -17.58 12.47
CA CYS A 6 -29.49 -16.59 13.20
C CYS A 6 -30.13 -16.02 14.48
N TYR A 7 -31.17 -16.61 15.04
CA TYR A 7 -31.91 -15.98 16.15
C TYR A 7 -31.39 -16.30 17.56
N ASN A 8 -30.43 -17.19 17.74
CA ASN A 8 -29.92 -17.45 19.11
C ASN A 8 -28.45 -17.94 19.11
N ARG A 9 -27.52 -17.11 19.24
CA ARG A 9 -26.19 -17.14 19.87
C ARG A 9 -25.20 -16.22 19.13
N ASN A 10 -24.79 -15.12 19.81
CA ASN A 10 -23.72 -14.18 19.45
C ASN A 10 -23.95 -13.30 18.21
N ARG A 11 -24.52 -12.13 18.45
CA ARG A 11 -24.54 -11.00 17.49
C ARG A 11 -23.16 -10.73 16.83
N MET A 12 -22.06 -10.98 17.54
CA MET A 12 -20.71 -10.84 17.01
C MET A 12 -20.36 -11.91 15.97
N GLN A 13 -20.70 -13.17 16.16
CA GLN A 13 -20.40 -14.24 15.21
C GLN A 13 -21.18 -14.09 13.90
N CYS A 14 -22.44 -13.65 13.98
CA CYS A 14 -23.26 -13.43 12.78
C CYS A 14 -22.77 -12.21 11.99
N LYS A 15 -22.33 -11.14 12.68
CA LYS A 15 -21.70 -9.97 12.04
C LYS A 15 -20.34 -10.31 11.43
N SER A 16 -19.55 -11.12 12.13
CA SER A 16 -18.25 -11.62 11.68
C SER A 16 -18.37 -12.48 10.41
N SER A 17 -19.36 -13.37 10.32
CA SER A 17 -19.59 -14.18 9.12
C SER A 17 -20.03 -13.34 7.91
N ARG A 18 -20.81 -12.27 8.11
CA ARG A 18 -21.17 -11.31 7.04
C ARG A 18 -19.95 -10.51 6.56
N PHE A 19 -19.07 -10.11 7.47
CA PHE A 19 -17.84 -9.41 7.11
C PHE A 19 -16.85 -10.33 6.40
N ALA A 20 -16.68 -11.57 6.83
CA ALA A 20 -15.87 -12.55 6.11
C ALA A 20 -16.44 -12.86 4.71
N TYR A 21 -17.76 -12.92 4.58
CA TYR A 21 -18.43 -13.07 3.28
C TYR A 21 -18.26 -11.81 2.42
N PHE A 22 -18.36 -10.62 3.03
CA PHE A 22 -18.13 -9.34 2.38
C PHE A 22 -16.66 -9.20 1.91
N LEU A 23 -15.69 -9.55 2.76
CA LEU A 23 -14.28 -9.54 2.40
C LEU A 23 -13.96 -10.57 1.31
N ARG A 24 -14.52 -11.80 1.42
CA ARG A 24 -14.31 -12.86 0.43
C ARG A 24 -14.94 -12.50 -0.93
N ARG A 25 -16.04 -11.78 -0.95
CA ARG A 25 -16.70 -11.32 -2.17
C ARG A 25 -15.99 -10.12 -2.83
N ASN A 26 -15.36 -9.27 -2.00
CA ASN A 26 -14.68 -8.04 -2.44
C ASN A 26 -13.15 -8.19 -2.50
N CYS A 27 -12.58 -9.30 -1.99
CA CYS A 27 -11.17 -9.63 -2.19
C CYS A 27 -10.99 -10.09 -3.63
N VAL A 28 -10.55 -9.18 -4.44
CA VAL A 28 -10.21 -9.39 -5.84
C VAL A 28 -8.98 -10.29 -5.93
N ASN A 29 -9.08 -11.37 -6.69
CA ASN A 29 -8.06 -12.41 -6.77
C ASN A 29 -6.75 -11.96 -7.46
N SER A 30 -6.71 -10.75 -8.00
CA SER A 30 -5.47 -10.18 -8.54
C SER A 30 -5.50 -8.65 -8.52
N PHE A 31 -4.32 -8.03 -8.42
CA PHE A 31 -4.16 -6.58 -8.57
C PHE A 31 -4.73 -6.07 -9.91
N GLN A 32 -4.60 -6.87 -10.97
CA GLN A 32 -5.21 -6.58 -12.28
C GLN A 32 -6.75 -6.61 -12.22
N GLU A 33 -7.35 -7.56 -11.52
CA GLU A 33 -8.80 -7.58 -11.31
C GLU A 33 -9.26 -6.42 -10.44
N LEU A 34 -8.45 -5.95 -9.48
CA LEU A 34 -8.73 -4.74 -8.73
C LEU A 34 -8.77 -3.51 -9.65
N VAL A 35 -7.83 -3.40 -10.59
CA VAL A 35 -7.77 -2.31 -11.57
C VAL A 35 -8.87 -2.47 -12.63
N GLN A 36 -9.17 -3.70 -13.09
CA GLN A 36 -10.22 -3.98 -14.07
C GLN A 36 -11.63 -4.01 -13.47
N SER A 37 -11.77 -4.29 -12.15
CA SER A 37 -13.04 -4.21 -11.43
C SER A 37 -13.44 -2.76 -11.08
N ILE A 38 -12.73 -1.78 -11.61
CA ILE A 38 -13.19 -0.39 -11.58
C ILE A 38 -14.49 -0.37 -12.37
N ASP A 39 -15.59 -0.58 -11.68
CA ASP A 39 -16.90 -0.25 -12.21
C ASP A 39 -16.98 1.27 -12.27
N TRP A 40 -16.69 1.81 -13.43
CA TRP A 40 -16.80 3.25 -13.71
C TRP A 40 -18.25 3.75 -13.61
N GLY A 41 -19.19 2.85 -13.33
CA GLY A 41 -20.59 3.16 -13.14
C GLY A 41 -20.88 4.00 -11.89
N SER A 42 -19.99 3.97 -10.88
CA SER A 42 -20.12 4.82 -9.68
C SER A 42 -18.92 5.75 -9.55
N LEU A 43 -19.11 7.02 -9.86
CA LEU A 43 -18.12 8.09 -9.66
C LEU A 43 -17.67 8.14 -8.19
N THR A 44 -18.57 7.87 -7.26
CA THR A 44 -18.29 7.85 -5.83
C THR A 44 -17.26 6.78 -5.47
N ASP A 45 -17.40 5.56 -6.00
CA ASP A 45 -16.47 4.47 -5.73
C ASP A 45 -15.09 4.75 -6.33
N ALA A 46 -15.04 5.33 -7.52
CA ALA A 46 -13.79 5.76 -8.14
C ALA A 46 -13.08 6.82 -7.28
N LEU A 47 -13.80 7.83 -6.79
CA LEU A 47 -13.24 8.87 -5.92
C LEU A 47 -12.73 8.30 -4.60
N LEU A 48 -13.45 7.38 -3.96
CA LEU A 48 -13.03 6.73 -2.73
C LEU A 48 -11.76 5.89 -2.94
N ARG A 49 -11.64 5.19 -4.07
CA ARG A 49 -10.42 4.45 -4.43
C ARG A 49 -9.22 5.38 -4.61
N VAL A 50 -9.40 6.47 -5.34
CA VAL A 50 -8.33 7.48 -5.52
C VAL A 50 -7.91 8.07 -4.18
N LEU A 51 -8.86 8.37 -3.29
CA LEU A 51 -8.57 8.86 -1.94
C LEU A 51 -7.77 7.81 -1.13
N GLY A 52 -8.16 6.53 -1.20
CA GLY A 52 -7.43 5.44 -0.54
C GLY A 52 -5.99 5.30 -1.04
N VAL A 53 -5.78 5.36 -2.36
CA VAL A 53 -4.43 5.33 -2.96
C VAL A 53 -3.59 6.52 -2.48
N PHE A 54 -4.14 7.73 -2.50
CA PHE A 54 -3.42 8.91 -2.02
C PHE A 54 -3.07 8.83 -0.53
N LEU A 55 -3.96 8.30 0.29
CA LEU A 55 -3.66 8.06 1.70
C LEU A 55 -2.48 7.10 1.87
N CYS A 56 -2.51 5.96 1.17
CA CYS A 56 -1.44 4.96 1.23
C CYS A 56 -0.09 5.51 0.76
N LEU A 57 -0.07 6.21 -0.38
CA LEU A 57 1.15 6.82 -0.93
C LEU A 57 1.68 7.94 -0.02
N THR A 58 0.80 8.79 0.50
CA THR A 58 1.21 9.90 1.38
C THR A 58 1.87 9.39 2.65
N VAL A 59 1.29 8.38 3.30
CA VAL A 59 1.87 7.76 4.50
C VAL A 59 3.21 7.12 4.16
N HIS A 60 3.29 6.38 3.06
CA HIS A 60 4.50 5.72 2.58
C HIS A 60 5.65 6.71 2.39
N GLU A 61 5.44 7.73 1.57
CA GLU A 61 6.45 8.74 1.24
C GLU A 61 6.84 9.59 2.47
N THR A 62 5.86 9.97 3.28
CA THR A 62 6.15 10.74 4.50
C THR A 62 7.01 9.93 5.47
N CYS A 63 6.77 8.61 5.60
CA CYS A 63 7.55 7.76 6.49
C CYS A 63 8.98 7.53 5.99
N HIS A 64 9.24 7.48 4.68
CA HIS A 64 10.60 7.56 4.13
C HIS A 64 11.31 8.83 4.60
N GLY A 65 10.66 9.98 4.41
CA GLY A 65 11.23 11.26 4.81
C GLY A 65 11.46 11.38 6.31
N LEU A 66 10.55 10.87 7.15
CA LEU A 66 10.70 10.85 8.60
C LEU A 66 11.85 9.96 9.05
N ALA A 67 12.00 8.77 8.46
CA ALA A 67 13.11 7.87 8.73
C ALA A 67 14.46 8.51 8.34
N ALA A 68 14.53 9.10 7.14
CA ALA A 68 15.73 9.83 6.69
C ALA A 68 16.08 10.96 7.64
N TYR A 69 15.09 11.76 8.05
CA TYR A 69 15.28 12.85 9.00
C TYR A 69 15.77 12.36 10.37
N ALA A 70 15.20 11.28 10.89
CA ALA A 70 15.64 10.67 12.15
C ALA A 70 17.07 10.13 12.09
N LEU A 71 17.54 9.72 10.90
CA LEU A 71 18.90 9.26 10.64
C LEU A 71 19.90 10.39 10.35
N GLY A 72 19.42 11.64 10.34
CA GLY A 72 20.24 12.83 10.21
C GLY A 72 20.19 13.54 8.86
N ASP A 73 19.35 13.09 7.92
CA ASP A 73 19.16 13.73 6.63
C ASP A 73 18.03 14.79 6.69
N PRO A 74 18.34 16.10 6.63
CA PRO A 74 17.34 17.16 6.67
C PRO A 74 16.72 17.46 5.31
N THR A 75 17.09 16.76 4.23
CA THR A 75 16.74 17.11 2.84
C THR A 75 15.23 17.16 2.64
N ALA A 76 14.52 16.10 3.03
CA ALA A 76 13.06 16.03 2.91
C ALA A 76 12.35 17.15 3.70
N LYS A 77 12.88 17.51 4.88
CA LYS A 77 12.34 18.61 5.70
C LYS A 77 12.56 19.96 5.04
N ARG A 78 13.75 20.21 4.50
CA ARG A 78 14.10 21.48 3.80
C ARG A 78 13.25 21.69 2.55
N GLU A 79 12.90 20.61 1.86
CA GLU A 79 12.06 20.66 0.67
C GLU A 79 10.55 20.60 0.99
N HIS A 80 10.16 20.77 2.27
CA HIS A 80 8.76 20.71 2.72
C HIS A 80 8.02 19.44 2.31
N ARG A 81 8.78 18.30 2.23
CA ARG A 81 8.24 17.00 1.82
C ARG A 81 7.76 16.13 3.00
N LEU A 82 8.02 16.54 4.25
CA LEU A 82 7.45 15.92 5.45
C LEU A 82 6.04 16.47 5.68
N SER A 83 5.10 16.07 4.85
CA SER A 83 3.72 16.58 4.88
C SER A 83 2.73 15.45 4.62
N LEU A 84 1.65 15.41 5.39
CA LEU A 84 0.51 14.53 5.14
C LEU A 84 -0.44 15.07 4.04
N ASN A 85 -0.10 16.19 3.41
CA ASN A 85 -0.86 16.70 2.27
C ASN A 85 -0.51 15.90 1.01
N PRO A 86 -1.44 15.13 0.44
CA PRO A 86 -1.20 14.27 -0.71
C PRO A 86 -0.72 15.06 -1.94
N LEU A 87 -1.09 16.31 -2.08
CA LEU A 87 -0.69 17.16 -3.21
C LEU A 87 0.82 17.36 -3.31
N HIS A 88 1.56 17.26 -2.19
CA HIS A 88 3.01 17.36 -2.19
C HIS A 88 3.70 16.11 -2.75
N HIS A 89 2.98 14.98 -2.82
CA HIS A 89 3.49 13.68 -3.28
C HIS A 89 2.99 13.29 -4.67
N ILE A 90 2.14 14.13 -5.30
CA ILE A 90 1.64 13.87 -6.64
C ILE A 90 2.70 14.21 -7.69
N ASP A 91 2.98 13.25 -8.55
CA ASP A 91 3.60 13.47 -9.85
C ASP A 91 2.49 13.49 -10.91
N TRP A 92 2.34 14.61 -11.61
CA TRP A 92 1.26 14.78 -12.59
C TRP A 92 1.39 13.83 -13.78
N PHE A 93 2.64 13.50 -14.19
CA PHE A 93 2.87 12.52 -15.24
C PHE A 93 2.58 11.09 -14.75
N GLY A 94 2.99 10.76 -13.52
CA GLY A 94 2.65 9.49 -12.89
C GLY A 94 1.16 9.30 -12.71
N LEU A 95 0.43 10.37 -12.32
CA LEU A 95 -1.03 10.35 -12.21
C LEU A 95 -1.70 10.16 -13.59
N ALA A 96 -1.25 10.88 -14.61
CA ALA A 96 -1.76 10.72 -15.97
C ALA A 96 -1.51 9.31 -16.51
N ALA A 97 -0.31 8.75 -16.28
CA ALA A 97 0.02 7.38 -16.65
C ALA A 97 -0.89 6.37 -15.94
N MET A 98 -1.17 6.57 -14.63
CA MET A 98 -2.08 5.72 -13.89
C MET A 98 -3.50 5.73 -14.48
N LEU A 99 -3.99 6.88 -14.94
CA LEU A 99 -5.32 7.00 -15.54
C LEU A 99 -5.39 6.40 -16.95
N LEU A 100 -4.31 6.49 -17.75
CA LEU A 100 -4.30 6.06 -19.15
C LEU A 100 -3.88 4.59 -19.32
N VAL A 101 -2.92 4.13 -18.53
CA VAL A 101 -2.25 2.83 -18.70
C VAL A 101 -2.49 1.90 -17.52
N GLY A 102 -3.10 2.41 -16.42
CA GLY A 102 -3.34 1.66 -15.19
C GLY A 102 -2.09 1.49 -14.31
N PHE A 103 -0.96 2.12 -14.68
CA PHE A 103 0.28 2.13 -13.92
C PHE A 103 0.79 3.57 -13.77
N GLY A 104 1.19 3.95 -12.56
CA GLY A 104 1.69 5.29 -12.26
C GLY A 104 2.68 5.27 -11.11
N TRP A 105 3.24 6.42 -10.82
CA TRP A 105 4.20 6.63 -9.73
C TRP A 105 3.90 7.92 -8.98
N ALA A 106 4.32 7.96 -7.71
CA ALA A 106 4.32 9.17 -6.91
C ALA A 106 5.63 9.95 -7.11
N LYS A 107 5.61 11.21 -6.72
CA LYS A 107 6.83 12.01 -6.65
C LYS A 107 7.62 11.60 -5.42
N PRO A 108 8.80 10.96 -5.57
CA PRO A 108 9.54 10.40 -4.45
C PRO A 108 10.04 11.48 -3.50
N VAL A 109 10.16 11.15 -2.22
CA VAL A 109 10.80 12.01 -1.22
C VAL A 109 12.32 11.99 -1.44
N PRO A 110 12.97 13.17 -1.53
CA PRO A 110 14.41 13.23 -1.73
C PRO A 110 15.15 12.78 -0.47
N VAL A 111 16.15 11.92 -0.66
CA VAL A 111 17.02 11.38 0.39
C VAL A 111 18.47 11.53 -0.03
N ASP A 112 19.30 12.12 0.82
CA ASP A 112 20.72 12.30 0.59
C ASP A 112 21.55 11.43 1.54
N MET A 113 22.12 10.35 0.98
CA MET A 113 22.93 9.37 1.73
C MET A 113 24.16 9.97 2.43
N ARG A 114 24.63 11.16 2.01
CA ARG A 114 25.81 11.81 2.58
C ARG A 114 25.62 12.25 4.02
N TYR A 115 24.37 12.43 4.45
CA TYR A 115 24.04 12.78 5.84
C TYR A 115 24.00 11.56 6.77
N PHE A 116 23.96 10.34 6.24
CA PHE A 116 23.90 9.15 7.07
C PHE A 116 25.28 8.76 7.62
N LYS A 117 25.36 8.44 8.90
CA LYS A 117 26.60 7.93 9.51
C LYS A 117 27.09 6.63 8.83
N LYS A 118 26.14 5.80 8.37
CA LYS A 118 26.38 4.57 7.60
C LYS A 118 25.47 4.58 6.38
N PRO A 119 25.94 5.10 5.22
CA PRO A 119 25.10 5.39 4.06
C PRO A 119 24.21 4.24 3.59
N LYS A 120 24.77 3.05 3.42
CA LYS A 120 24.01 1.87 2.97
C LYS A 120 22.91 1.45 3.96
N GLN A 121 23.26 1.38 5.26
CA GLN A 121 22.30 1.01 6.31
C GLN A 121 21.22 2.09 6.46
N GLY A 122 21.62 3.36 6.42
CA GLY A 122 20.68 4.48 6.47
C GLY A 122 19.68 4.43 5.31
N MET A 123 20.17 4.17 4.09
CA MET A 123 19.31 4.04 2.92
C MET A 123 18.36 2.82 3.05
N ALA A 124 18.85 1.67 3.53
CA ALA A 124 18.01 0.48 3.72
C ALA A 124 16.90 0.70 4.78
N ILE A 125 17.24 1.34 5.91
CA ILE A 125 16.25 1.67 6.95
C ILE A 125 15.22 2.66 6.42
N THR A 126 15.67 3.69 5.70
CA THR A 126 14.79 4.65 5.06
C THR A 126 13.86 3.95 4.06
N ALA A 127 14.39 3.07 3.21
CA ALA A 127 13.61 2.32 2.23
C ALA A 127 12.59 1.37 2.89
N LEU A 128 12.91 0.74 4.01
CA LEU A 128 11.96 -0.11 4.75
C LEU A 128 10.85 0.68 5.42
N ALA A 129 11.06 1.95 5.75
CA ALA A 129 10.08 2.75 6.47
C ALA A 129 8.75 2.90 5.72
N GLY A 130 8.79 3.03 4.38
CA GLY A 130 7.58 3.09 3.55
C GLY A 130 6.74 1.82 3.62
N PRO A 131 7.26 0.67 3.20
CA PRO A 131 6.54 -0.61 3.28
C PRO A 131 6.03 -0.94 4.68
N VAL A 132 6.84 -0.73 5.73
CA VAL A 132 6.43 -0.97 7.12
C VAL A 132 5.29 -0.05 7.52
N SER A 133 5.34 1.24 7.15
CA SER A 133 4.26 2.18 7.45
C SER A 133 2.94 1.79 6.79
N ASN A 134 3.00 1.23 5.59
CA ASN A 134 1.82 0.73 4.90
C ASN A 134 1.20 -0.49 5.58
N LEU A 135 2.01 -1.40 6.11
CA LEU A 135 1.48 -2.51 6.91
C LEU A 135 0.85 -2.02 8.22
N LEU A 136 1.46 -1.03 8.88
CA LEU A 136 0.90 -0.40 10.07
C LEU A 136 -0.40 0.36 9.74
N LEU A 137 -0.45 1.07 8.62
CA LEU A 137 -1.67 1.74 8.16
C LEU A 137 -2.79 0.73 7.90
N ALA A 138 -2.49 -0.39 7.25
CA ALA A 138 -3.48 -1.45 7.02
C ALA A 138 -4.05 -1.99 8.34
N MET A 139 -3.20 -2.20 9.36
CA MET A 139 -3.65 -2.62 10.69
C MET A 139 -4.56 -1.59 11.36
N LEU A 140 -4.22 -0.30 11.27
CA LEU A 140 -5.05 0.79 11.81
C LEU A 140 -6.41 0.88 11.10
N LEU A 141 -6.43 0.73 9.78
CA LEU A 141 -7.68 0.73 9.00
C LEU A 141 -8.57 -0.49 9.34
N LEU A 142 -7.97 -1.67 9.52
CA LEU A 142 -8.69 -2.87 9.94
C LEU A 142 -9.22 -2.76 11.38
N LEU A 143 -8.47 -2.11 12.27
CA LEU A 143 -8.96 -1.80 13.61
C LEU A 143 -10.17 -0.85 13.55
N GLY A 144 -10.11 0.18 12.70
CA GLY A 144 -11.25 1.05 12.40
C GLY A 144 -12.45 0.26 11.86
N ALA A 145 -12.22 -0.68 10.95
CA ALA A 145 -13.27 -1.56 10.43
C ALA A 145 -13.89 -2.43 11.53
N ARG A 146 -13.08 -3.01 12.44
CA ARG A 146 -13.56 -3.76 13.61
C ARG A 146 -14.47 -2.91 14.51
N ILE A 147 -14.06 -1.68 14.82
CA ILE A 147 -14.86 -0.74 15.63
C ILE A 147 -16.17 -0.43 14.91
N THR A 148 -16.13 -0.15 13.61
CA THR A 148 -17.32 0.12 12.81
C THR A 148 -18.29 -1.09 12.80
N ILE A 149 -17.77 -2.33 12.74
CA ILE A 149 -18.57 -3.54 12.81
C ILE A 149 -19.24 -3.69 14.19
N ALA A 150 -18.50 -3.40 15.27
CA ALA A 150 -19.03 -3.49 16.63
C ALA A 150 -20.21 -2.55 16.87
N HIS A 151 -20.19 -1.37 16.24
CA HIS A 151 -21.24 -0.35 16.33
C HIS A 151 -22.11 -0.27 15.07
N TYR A 152 -22.13 -1.35 14.26
CA TYR A 152 -22.79 -1.33 12.95
C TYR A 152 -24.28 -1.04 13.05
N VAL A 153 -24.69 0.01 12.34
CA VAL A 153 -26.09 0.32 12.04
C VAL A 153 -26.28 0.09 10.55
N ASP A 154 -27.41 -0.51 10.17
CA ASP A 154 -27.69 -0.81 8.75
C ASP A 154 -28.02 0.45 7.97
N THR A 155 -26.99 1.21 7.65
CA THR A 155 -27.05 2.46 6.87
C THR A 155 -26.06 2.39 5.72
N ALA A 156 -26.39 3.08 4.63
CA ALA A 156 -25.49 3.22 3.47
C ALA A 156 -24.13 3.82 3.87
N PHE A 157 -24.10 4.69 4.88
CA PHE A 157 -22.86 5.27 5.40
C PHE A 157 -21.97 4.23 6.08
N CYS A 158 -22.52 3.40 6.98
CA CYS A 158 -21.71 2.35 7.65
C CYS A 158 -21.17 1.32 6.67
N SER A 159 -21.97 0.91 5.70
CA SER A 159 -21.52 -0.03 4.66
C SER A 159 -20.46 0.58 3.75
N GLY A 160 -20.62 1.86 3.35
CA GLY A 160 -19.63 2.60 2.57
C GLY A 160 -18.32 2.79 3.32
N LEU A 161 -18.38 3.15 4.61
CA LEU A 161 -17.20 3.29 5.45
C LEU A 161 -16.44 1.97 5.60
N LEU A 162 -17.14 0.86 5.86
CA LEU A 162 -16.51 -0.47 5.94
C LEU A 162 -15.83 -0.85 4.64
N ASN A 163 -16.50 -0.61 3.50
CA ASN A 163 -15.92 -0.86 2.18
C ASN A 163 -14.66 -0.04 1.96
N PHE A 164 -14.69 1.26 2.26
CA PHE A 164 -13.54 2.15 2.14
C PHE A 164 -12.37 1.68 3.02
N LEU A 165 -12.61 1.37 4.30
CA LEU A 165 -11.56 0.93 5.23
C LEU A 165 -10.94 -0.40 4.78
N ALA A 166 -11.76 -1.38 4.43
CA ALA A 166 -11.29 -2.71 3.99
C ALA A 166 -10.50 -2.62 2.68
N MET A 167 -11.03 -1.88 1.70
CA MET A 167 -10.37 -1.71 0.40
C MET A 167 -9.04 -0.95 0.54
N THR A 168 -9.03 0.15 1.32
CA THR A 168 -7.80 0.93 1.55
C THR A 168 -6.76 0.12 2.32
N ALA A 169 -7.17 -0.71 3.29
CA ALA A 169 -6.26 -1.63 3.99
C ALA A 169 -5.64 -2.64 3.03
N TYR A 170 -6.43 -3.23 2.13
CA TYR A 170 -5.94 -4.15 1.11
C TYR A 170 -4.94 -3.48 0.16
N MET A 171 -5.25 -2.26 -0.32
CA MET A 171 -4.34 -1.46 -1.15
C MET A 171 -3.05 -1.12 -0.42
N SER A 172 -3.12 -0.82 0.88
CA SER A 172 -1.96 -0.49 1.70
C SER A 172 -1.04 -1.70 1.87
N VAL A 173 -1.58 -2.90 2.11
CA VAL A 173 -0.80 -4.15 2.11
C VAL A 173 -0.17 -4.38 0.74
N GLY A 174 -0.93 -4.19 -0.34
CA GLY A 174 -0.45 -4.34 -1.71
C GLY A 174 0.72 -3.43 -2.02
N LEU A 175 0.60 -2.13 -1.69
CA LEU A 175 1.66 -1.16 -1.91
C LEU A 175 2.92 -1.48 -1.08
N GLY A 176 2.75 -1.89 0.18
CA GLY A 176 3.86 -2.30 1.04
C GLY A 176 4.61 -3.50 0.49
N LEU A 177 3.90 -4.58 0.13
CA LEU A 177 4.52 -5.80 -0.40
C LEU A 177 5.13 -5.60 -1.80
N PHE A 178 4.45 -4.84 -2.67
CA PHE A 178 4.99 -4.48 -3.98
C PHE A 178 6.33 -3.76 -3.86
N ASN A 179 6.42 -2.78 -2.95
CA ASN A 179 7.67 -2.05 -2.74
C ASN A 179 8.76 -2.88 -2.05
N LEU A 180 8.45 -4.01 -1.42
CA LEU A 180 9.46 -4.94 -0.88
C LEU A 180 10.09 -5.85 -1.95
N ILE A 181 9.58 -5.86 -3.19
CA ILE A 181 10.18 -6.63 -4.28
C ILE A 181 11.59 -6.09 -4.54
N PRO A 182 12.63 -6.97 -4.61
CA PRO A 182 14.02 -6.54 -4.73
C PRO A 182 14.41 -6.16 -6.17
N ILE A 183 13.57 -5.40 -6.84
CA ILE A 183 13.75 -4.92 -8.21
C ILE A 183 13.77 -3.39 -8.19
N SER A 184 14.85 -2.80 -8.71
CA SER A 184 14.92 -1.34 -8.87
C SER A 184 13.83 -0.84 -9.83
N PRO A 185 13.12 0.27 -9.52
CA PRO A 185 13.43 1.30 -8.50
C PRO A 185 12.71 1.11 -7.16
N LEU A 186 12.15 -0.07 -6.88
CA LEU A 186 11.39 -0.33 -5.66
C LEU A 186 12.30 -0.33 -4.41
N ASP A 187 11.71 -0.07 -3.24
CA ASP A 187 12.44 0.05 -1.97
C ASP A 187 13.16 -1.21 -1.57
N GLY A 188 12.58 -2.39 -1.86
CA GLY A 188 13.20 -3.68 -1.62
C GLY A 188 14.56 -3.84 -2.28
N SER A 189 14.80 -3.19 -3.43
CA SER A 189 16.10 -3.17 -4.07
C SER A 189 17.17 -2.48 -3.22
N LYS A 190 16.85 -1.34 -2.60
CA LYS A 190 17.76 -0.59 -1.73
C LYS A 190 18.11 -1.38 -0.47
N VAL A 191 17.14 -2.13 0.05
CA VAL A 191 17.36 -3.06 1.17
C VAL A 191 18.31 -4.18 0.77
N LEU A 192 18.05 -4.85 -0.36
CA LEU A 192 18.91 -5.91 -0.87
C LEU A 192 20.32 -5.39 -1.16
N PHE A 193 20.45 -4.23 -1.81
CA PHE A 193 21.73 -3.66 -2.19
C PHE A 193 22.60 -3.31 -0.99
N ALA A 194 22.01 -2.99 0.17
CA ALA A 194 22.76 -2.68 1.39
C ALA A 194 23.64 -3.84 1.88
N PHE A 195 23.31 -5.08 1.52
CA PHE A 195 24.11 -6.28 1.84
C PHE A 195 25.24 -6.54 0.85
N LEU A 196 25.28 -5.83 -0.29
CA LEU A 196 26.30 -6.04 -1.32
C LEU A 196 27.60 -5.31 -1.00
N PRO A 197 28.74 -5.77 -1.55
CA PRO A 197 30.00 -5.02 -1.51
C PRO A 197 29.84 -3.62 -2.15
N ASP A 198 30.68 -2.67 -1.76
CA ASP A 198 30.56 -1.25 -2.19
C ASP A 198 30.59 -1.10 -3.71
N HIS A 199 31.45 -1.85 -4.39
CA HIS A 199 31.54 -1.82 -5.84
C HIS A 199 30.23 -2.25 -6.53
N ALA A 200 29.62 -3.34 -6.06
CA ALA A 200 28.35 -3.84 -6.61
C ALA A 200 27.22 -2.86 -6.31
N TYR A 201 27.17 -2.34 -5.06
CA TYR A 201 26.20 -1.32 -4.65
C TYR A 201 26.22 -0.09 -5.59
N MET A 202 27.40 0.51 -5.77
CA MET A 202 27.56 1.68 -6.62
C MET A 202 27.23 1.41 -8.10
N THR A 203 27.53 0.22 -8.58
CA THR A 203 27.16 -0.20 -9.94
C THR A 203 25.66 -0.29 -10.11
N LEU A 204 24.96 -0.97 -9.20
CA LEU A 204 23.49 -1.11 -9.25
C LEU A 204 22.77 0.22 -9.11
N MET A 205 23.22 1.09 -8.20
CA MET A 205 22.69 2.46 -8.07
C MET A 205 22.83 3.29 -9.37
N ARG A 206 23.91 3.08 -10.12
CA ARG A 206 24.09 3.74 -11.42
C ARG A 206 23.08 3.28 -12.47
N TYR A 207 22.68 1.99 -12.41
CA TYR A 207 21.70 1.41 -13.33
C TYR A 207 20.25 1.56 -12.86
N GLU A 208 19.99 2.12 -11.68
CA GLU A 208 18.67 2.34 -11.12
C GLU A 208 17.73 3.07 -12.09
N LYS A 209 18.25 4.04 -12.86
CA LYS A 209 17.48 4.78 -13.88
C LYS A 209 16.82 3.90 -14.96
N TYR A 210 17.36 2.71 -15.20
CA TYR A 210 16.78 1.76 -16.16
C TYR A 210 15.79 0.81 -15.48
N GLY A 211 15.77 0.76 -14.15
CA GLY A 211 14.92 -0.13 -13.37
C GLY A 211 13.43 0.11 -13.64
N MET A 212 13.03 1.38 -13.82
CA MET A 212 11.64 1.72 -14.16
C MET A 212 11.19 1.05 -15.48
N LEU A 213 12.05 1.05 -16.50
CA LEU A 213 11.74 0.39 -17.77
C LEU A 213 11.60 -1.13 -17.60
N VAL A 214 12.53 -1.73 -16.85
CA VAL A 214 12.51 -3.18 -16.56
C VAL A 214 11.24 -3.53 -15.78
N LEU A 215 10.92 -2.77 -14.74
CA LEU A 215 9.72 -2.97 -13.94
C LEU A 215 8.46 -2.86 -14.79
N PHE A 216 8.37 -1.84 -15.66
CA PHE A 216 7.24 -1.65 -16.56
C PHE A 216 7.05 -2.86 -17.48
N VAL A 217 8.13 -3.36 -18.10
CA VAL A 217 8.08 -4.54 -18.97
C VAL A 217 7.64 -5.79 -18.18
N LEU A 218 8.17 -6.01 -16.97
CA LEU A 218 7.79 -7.15 -16.14
C LEU A 218 6.31 -7.12 -15.75
N VAL A 219 5.81 -5.94 -15.36
CA VAL A 219 4.39 -5.75 -15.03
C VAL A 219 3.52 -5.96 -16.27
N TRP A 220 3.93 -5.43 -17.43
CA TRP A 220 3.19 -5.60 -18.68
C TRP A 220 3.12 -7.06 -19.14
N LEU A 221 4.21 -7.81 -18.96
CA LEU A 221 4.25 -9.25 -19.24
C LEU A 221 3.51 -10.10 -18.19
N GLY A 222 3.03 -9.48 -17.11
CA GLY A 222 2.35 -10.20 -16.02
C GLY A 222 3.28 -11.09 -15.18
N VAL A 223 4.59 -10.87 -15.25
CA VAL A 223 5.56 -11.68 -14.51
C VAL A 223 5.38 -11.49 -13.00
N GLY A 224 5.11 -12.59 -12.31
CA GLY A 224 4.96 -12.59 -10.85
C GLY A 224 3.58 -12.14 -10.33
N ASN A 225 2.61 -11.79 -11.19
CA ASN A 225 1.28 -11.35 -10.77
C ASN A 225 0.60 -12.34 -9.82
N ASN A 226 0.64 -13.64 -10.11
CA ASN A 226 0.01 -14.66 -9.26
C ASN A 226 0.70 -14.77 -7.89
N ILE A 227 2.03 -14.67 -7.85
CA ILE A 227 2.80 -14.76 -6.60
C ILE A 227 2.52 -13.52 -5.74
N LEU A 228 2.53 -12.35 -6.37
CA LEU A 228 2.29 -11.09 -5.67
C LEU A 228 0.85 -11.02 -5.15
N SER A 229 -0.15 -11.32 -5.97
CA SER A 229 -1.55 -11.28 -5.57
C SER A 229 -1.87 -12.30 -4.47
N GLU A 230 -1.33 -13.51 -4.56
CA GLU A 230 -1.46 -14.52 -3.50
C GLU A 230 -0.76 -14.06 -2.21
N GLY A 231 0.43 -13.46 -2.31
CA GLY A 231 1.15 -12.91 -1.15
C GLY A 231 0.36 -11.77 -0.47
N ILE A 232 -0.18 -10.84 -1.25
CA ILE A 232 -1.02 -9.74 -0.74
C ILE A 232 -2.26 -10.31 -0.04
N TYR A 233 -2.94 -11.26 -0.68
CA TYR A 233 -4.14 -11.89 -0.14
C TYR A 233 -3.85 -12.58 1.19
N ARG A 234 -2.79 -13.39 1.27
CA ARG A 234 -2.42 -14.11 2.50
C ARG A 234 -2.07 -13.17 3.65
N VAL A 235 -1.26 -12.13 3.38
CA VAL A 235 -0.90 -11.15 4.42
C VAL A 235 -2.13 -10.39 4.89
N TYR A 236 -2.99 -9.97 3.97
CA TYR A 236 -4.24 -9.30 4.30
C TYR A 236 -5.18 -10.19 5.12
N GLU A 237 -5.36 -11.45 4.73
CA GLU A 237 -6.17 -12.42 5.46
C GLU A 237 -5.64 -12.68 6.87
N LEU A 238 -4.31 -12.80 7.04
CA LEU A 238 -3.68 -12.93 8.36
C LEU A 238 -3.98 -11.70 9.24
N LEU A 239 -3.86 -10.49 8.70
CA LEU A 239 -4.17 -9.27 9.44
C LEU A 239 -5.65 -9.18 9.80
N VAL A 240 -6.54 -9.55 8.91
CA VAL A 240 -8.00 -9.59 9.16
C VAL A 240 -8.31 -10.59 10.26
N ASN A 241 -7.78 -11.81 10.20
CA ASN A 241 -8.00 -12.84 11.19
C ASN A 241 -7.46 -12.44 12.57
N TRP A 242 -6.34 -11.72 12.61
CA TRP A 242 -5.73 -11.29 13.87
C TRP A 242 -6.40 -10.06 14.50
N ILE A 243 -6.86 -9.11 13.69
CA ILE A 243 -7.37 -7.82 14.17
C ILE A 243 -8.88 -7.80 14.27
N VAL A 244 -9.58 -8.39 13.31
CA VAL A 244 -11.03 -8.28 13.18
C VAL A 244 -11.73 -9.41 13.95
N TYR A 245 -11.13 -10.61 13.98
CA TYR A 245 -11.63 -11.81 14.70
C TYR A 245 -10.82 -12.05 15.96
#